data_5969316d5c1c99e8c7aa018b45ef60b5
#
_entry.id   5969316d5c1c99e8c7aa018b45ef60b5
#
_cell.length_a   1.000
_cell.length_b   1.000
_cell.length_c   1.000
_cell.angle_alpha   90.00
_cell.angle_beta   90.00
_cell.angle_gamma   90.00
#
_symmetry.space_group_name_H-M   'P 1'
#
loop_
_entity.id
_entity.type
_entity.pdbx_description
1 polymer ?
#
loop_
_entity_poly.entity_id
_entity_poly.type
_entity_poly.pdbx_seq_one_letter_code
_entity_poly.pdbx_strand_id
1 'polypeptide(L)'
;RGIAHREMHYQDACIAQIISPIRDAQGRDIGLIAEWRDRTGEVRVEAEVARIVSAAAAGDLDHRVSLDGKHGFILQLAQQLNSLLDANAVSLAQVSHVLNALASGDLTARMEGDFQGVFARMRDDANATVAQLTAIVARIQGASAAIGTASTEIASGNDDLSRRTEQQAANLEETAASMEELTSTVR
;
A
#
# COMPACT_ATOMS: atom_id res chain seq x y z
N ARG A 1 24.68 49.79 21.87
CA ARG A 1 23.71 48.84 22.45
C ARG A 1 22.53 48.74 21.51
N GLY A 2 22.25 47.54 21.02
CA GLY A 2 21.25 47.28 19.98
C GLY A 2 19.88 47.00 20.51
N ILE A 3 18.95 46.66 19.60
CA ILE A 3 17.60 46.17 19.87
C ILE A 3 17.72 44.87 20.68
N ALA A 4 17.00 44.77 21.81
CA ALA A 4 16.91 43.53 22.59
C ALA A 4 15.58 42.85 22.34
N HIS A 5 15.64 41.56 21.98
CA HIS A 5 14.46 40.69 21.84
C HIS A 5 14.41 39.75 23.02
N ARG A 6 13.26 39.66 23.66
CA ARG A 6 13.01 38.74 24.77
C ARG A 6 11.66 38.05 24.60
N GLU A 7 11.63 36.76 24.76
CA GLU A 7 10.41 35.96 24.80
C GLU A 7 10.15 35.58 26.27
N MET A 8 8.92 35.77 26.73
CA MET A 8 8.53 35.54 28.11
C MET A 8 7.29 34.63 28.11
N HIS A 9 7.35 33.59 28.91
CA HIS A 9 6.23 32.70 29.16
C HIS A 9 5.64 33.03 30.53
N TYR A 10 4.34 33.37 30.54
CA TYR A 10 3.60 33.62 31.76
C TYR A 10 2.32 32.78 31.74
N GLN A 11 2.25 31.77 32.61
CA GLN A 11 1.21 30.74 32.56
C GLN A 11 1.10 30.14 31.15
N ASP A 12 -0.06 30.29 30.49
CA ASP A 12 -0.32 29.79 29.13
C ASP A 12 -0.06 30.83 28.03
N ALA A 13 0.45 32.02 28.37
CA ALA A 13 0.72 33.08 27.43
C ALA A 13 2.20 33.15 27.04
N CYS A 14 2.45 33.35 25.74
CA CYS A 14 3.78 33.63 25.20
C CYS A 14 3.82 35.04 24.65
N ILE A 15 4.66 35.91 25.25
CA ILE A 15 4.75 37.33 24.91
C ILE A 15 6.14 37.65 24.41
N ALA A 16 6.25 38.13 23.19
CA ALA A 16 7.49 38.69 22.65
C ALA A 16 7.60 40.16 23.05
N GLN A 17 8.74 40.55 23.62
CA GLN A 17 9.09 41.91 23.95
C GLN A 17 10.27 42.37 23.09
N ILE A 18 10.10 43.51 22.43
CA ILE A 18 11.15 44.17 21.67
C ILE A 18 11.47 45.49 22.42
N ILE A 19 12.71 45.65 22.81
CA ILE A 19 13.17 46.88 23.47
C ILE A 19 14.11 47.60 22.51
N SER A 20 13.77 48.81 22.15
CA SER A 20 14.53 49.64 21.24
C SER A 20 14.90 50.97 21.90
N PRO A 21 16.14 51.49 21.75
CA PRO A 21 16.50 52.80 22.24
C PRO A 21 15.87 53.93 21.40
N ILE A 22 15.38 54.94 22.07
CA ILE A 22 14.95 56.18 21.47
C ILE A 22 16.16 57.12 21.44
N ARG A 23 16.49 57.66 20.27
CA ARG A 23 17.65 58.55 20.11
C ARG A 23 17.22 59.96 19.70
N ASP A 24 17.93 60.95 20.22
CA ASP A 24 17.76 62.35 19.80
C ASP A 24 18.43 62.61 18.39
N ALA A 25 18.26 63.81 17.85
CA ALA A 25 18.86 64.21 16.59
C ALA A 25 20.40 64.18 16.57
N GLN A 26 21.02 64.12 17.73
CA GLN A 26 22.47 64.01 17.95
C GLN A 26 22.92 62.56 18.19
N GLY A 27 22.02 61.60 18.10
CA GLY A 27 22.31 60.17 18.26
C GLY A 27 22.45 59.69 19.70
N ARG A 28 22.09 60.49 20.71
CA ARG A 28 22.18 60.15 22.13
C ARG A 28 20.93 59.39 22.55
N ASP A 29 21.08 58.33 23.34
CA ASP A 29 19.98 57.57 23.88
C ASP A 29 19.22 58.43 24.90
N ILE A 30 17.94 58.74 24.62
CA ILE A 30 17.05 59.56 25.47
C ILE A 30 15.95 58.78 26.18
N GLY A 31 15.81 57.49 25.81
CA GLY A 31 14.80 56.61 26.40
C GLY A 31 14.80 55.22 25.77
N LEU A 32 13.87 54.42 26.22
CA LEU A 32 13.61 53.08 25.66
C LEU A 32 12.12 52.98 25.31
N ILE A 33 11.82 52.37 24.19
CA ILE A 33 10.48 51.93 23.82
C ILE A 33 10.42 50.41 23.96
N ALA A 34 9.40 49.90 24.60
CA ALA A 34 9.12 48.47 24.70
C ALA A 34 7.82 48.16 23.96
N GLU A 35 7.93 47.32 22.95
CA GLU A 35 6.80 46.76 22.20
C GLU A 35 6.51 45.36 22.72
N TRP A 36 5.25 45.06 22.98
CA TRP A 36 4.79 43.79 23.49
C TRP A 36 3.87 43.17 22.45
N ARG A 37 4.17 41.93 22.04
CA ARG A 37 3.35 41.17 21.10
C ARG A 37 2.94 39.86 21.73
N ASP A 38 1.62 39.62 21.78
CA ASP A 38 1.10 38.32 22.18
C ASP A 38 1.31 37.31 21.02
N ARG A 39 2.12 36.30 21.27
CA ARG A 39 2.42 35.21 20.35
C ARG A 39 1.79 33.89 20.77
N THR A 40 0.94 33.90 21.79
CA THR A 40 0.36 32.66 22.35
C THR A 40 -0.32 31.81 21.28
N GLY A 41 -1.12 32.44 20.41
CA GLY A 41 -1.80 31.75 19.31
C GLY A 41 -0.82 31.16 18.29
N GLU A 42 0.23 31.91 17.94
CA GLU A 42 1.26 31.47 16.99
C GLU A 42 2.02 30.24 17.53
N VAL A 43 2.49 30.30 18.77
CA VAL A 43 3.24 29.22 19.43
C VAL A 43 2.40 27.96 19.62
N ARG A 44 1.10 28.10 19.95
CA ARG A 44 0.18 26.95 20.03
C ARG A 44 0.01 26.25 18.67
N VAL A 45 -0.13 27.03 17.60
CA VAL A 45 -0.24 26.47 16.23
C VAL A 45 1.08 25.82 15.81
N GLU A 46 2.23 26.44 16.11
CA GLU A 46 3.54 25.84 15.83
C GLU A 46 3.69 24.47 16.51
N ALA A 47 3.32 24.38 17.80
CA ALA A 47 3.36 23.12 18.56
C ALA A 47 2.37 22.07 18.02
N GLU A 48 1.15 22.49 17.65
CA GLU A 48 0.13 21.61 17.05
C GLU A 48 0.61 21.04 15.72
N VAL A 49 1.10 21.88 14.83
CA VAL A 49 1.64 21.47 13.52
C VAL A 49 2.85 20.55 13.69
N ALA A 50 3.79 20.89 14.58
CA ALA A 50 4.96 20.05 14.84
C ALA A 50 4.55 18.64 15.32
N ARG A 51 3.58 18.55 16.22
CA ARG A 51 3.05 17.27 16.72
C ARG A 51 2.43 16.45 15.58
N ILE A 52 1.59 17.07 14.76
CA ILE A 52 0.89 16.38 13.64
C ILE A 52 1.89 15.94 12.57
N VAL A 53 2.85 16.78 12.20
CA VAL A 53 3.91 16.42 11.25
C VAL A 53 4.76 15.27 11.78
N SER A 54 5.09 15.27 13.08
CA SER A 54 5.83 14.16 13.71
C SER A 54 5.03 12.86 13.71
N ALA A 55 3.73 12.91 14.00
CA ALA A 55 2.83 11.76 13.92
C ALA A 55 2.76 11.22 12.47
N ALA A 56 2.57 12.10 11.50
CA ALA A 56 2.53 11.74 10.08
C ALA A 56 3.85 11.12 9.60
N ALA A 57 5.00 11.63 10.04
CA ALA A 57 6.31 11.06 9.75
C ALA A 57 6.50 9.66 10.37
N ALA A 58 5.78 9.35 11.46
CA ALA A 58 5.74 8.03 12.07
C ALA A 58 4.68 7.09 11.43
N GLY A 59 3.93 7.58 10.43
CA GLY A 59 2.90 6.81 9.73
C GLY A 59 1.48 6.99 10.25
N ASP A 60 1.28 7.81 11.28
CA ASP A 60 -0.05 8.16 11.80
C ASP A 60 -0.59 9.38 11.04
N LEU A 61 -1.48 9.11 10.10
CA LEU A 61 -2.10 10.11 9.23
C LEU A 61 -3.53 10.49 9.67
N ASP A 62 -3.98 10.06 10.84
CA ASP A 62 -5.37 10.30 11.28
C ASP A 62 -5.57 11.68 11.89
N HIS A 63 -4.49 12.35 12.28
CA HIS A 63 -4.54 13.65 12.93
C HIS A 63 -4.68 14.79 11.92
N ARG A 64 -5.43 15.83 12.32
CA ARG A 64 -5.63 17.06 11.53
C ARG A 64 -5.34 18.29 12.39
N VAL A 65 -4.84 19.34 11.75
CA VAL A 65 -4.72 20.67 12.35
C VAL A 65 -6.12 21.24 12.50
N SER A 66 -6.49 21.69 13.71
CA SER A 66 -7.77 22.37 13.91
C SER A 66 -7.82 23.65 13.08
N LEU A 67 -8.97 23.95 12.51
CA LEU A 67 -9.20 25.20 11.76
C LEU A 67 -9.82 26.29 12.63
N ASP A 68 -10.30 25.92 13.83
CA ASP A 68 -11.00 26.81 14.73
C ASP A 68 -10.10 27.94 15.21
N GLY A 69 -10.62 29.16 15.13
CA GLY A 69 -9.92 30.37 15.60
C GLY A 69 -8.71 30.76 14.74
N LYS A 70 -8.43 30.07 13.64
CA LYS A 70 -7.33 30.40 12.72
C LYS A 70 -7.85 31.30 11.58
N HIS A 71 -7.04 32.30 11.19
CA HIS A 71 -7.40 33.27 10.14
C HIS A 71 -6.20 33.51 9.21
N GLY A 72 -6.48 34.07 8.04
CA GLY A 72 -5.45 34.50 7.07
C GLY A 72 -4.50 33.38 6.68
N PHE A 73 -3.20 33.65 6.70
CA PHE A 73 -2.14 32.73 6.29
C PHE A 73 -2.15 31.41 7.09
N ILE A 74 -2.38 31.48 8.41
CA ILE A 74 -2.37 30.31 9.30
C ILE A 74 -3.52 29.36 8.97
N LEU A 75 -4.70 29.89 8.66
CA LEU A 75 -5.84 29.09 8.21
C LEU A 75 -5.52 28.38 6.89
N GLN A 76 -4.96 29.12 5.92
CA GLN A 76 -4.60 28.53 4.62
C GLN A 76 -3.55 27.43 4.80
N LEU A 77 -2.53 27.65 5.62
CA LEU A 77 -1.49 26.64 5.90
C LEU A 77 -2.10 25.38 6.54
N ALA A 78 -2.98 25.52 7.53
CA ALA A 78 -3.67 24.41 8.17
C ALA A 78 -4.54 23.61 7.17
N GLN A 79 -5.28 24.30 6.30
CA GLN A 79 -6.07 23.67 5.24
C GLN A 79 -5.21 22.90 4.25
N GLN A 80 -4.10 23.49 3.79
CA GLN A 80 -3.17 22.86 2.85
C GLN A 80 -2.51 21.61 3.46
N LEU A 81 -2.10 21.70 4.75
CA LEU A 81 -1.54 20.56 5.46
C LEU A 81 -2.57 19.44 5.63
N ASN A 82 -3.81 19.76 6.02
CA ASN A 82 -4.88 18.78 6.12
C ASN A 82 -5.16 18.11 4.77
N SER A 83 -5.22 18.87 3.68
CA SER A 83 -5.40 18.34 2.33
C SER A 83 -4.26 17.40 1.91
N LEU A 84 -3.02 17.73 2.27
CA LEU A 84 -1.86 16.86 2.03
C LEU A 84 -1.98 15.55 2.82
N LEU A 85 -2.37 15.62 4.08
CA LEU A 85 -2.58 14.43 4.94
C LEU A 85 -3.72 13.56 4.42
N ASP A 86 -4.85 14.16 3.99
CA ASP A 86 -5.98 13.46 3.38
C ASP A 86 -5.57 12.70 2.12
N ALA A 87 -4.87 13.35 1.21
CA ALA A 87 -4.40 12.73 -0.03
C ALA A 87 -3.46 11.54 0.24
N ASN A 88 -2.54 11.69 1.21
CA ASN A 88 -1.64 10.61 1.61
C ASN A 88 -2.41 9.45 2.28
N ALA A 89 -3.31 9.75 3.22
CA ALA A 89 -4.09 8.75 3.93
C ALA A 89 -4.95 7.91 2.98
N VAL A 90 -5.68 8.57 2.06
CA VAL A 90 -6.49 7.87 1.05
C VAL A 90 -5.64 6.99 0.16
N SER A 91 -4.50 7.49 -0.32
CA SER A 91 -3.63 6.73 -1.21
C SER A 91 -3.05 5.49 -0.53
N LEU A 92 -2.56 5.63 0.70
CA LEU A 92 -1.99 4.52 1.47
C LEU A 92 -3.07 3.50 1.88
N ALA A 93 -4.28 3.95 2.23
CA ALA A 93 -5.40 3.07 2.54
C ALA A 93 -5.78 2.21 1.32
N GLN A 94 -5.81 2.79 0.13
CA GLN A 94 -6.10 2.06 -1.12
C GLN A 94 -5.02 1.01 -1.44
N VAL A 95 -3.74 1.36 -1.30
CA VAL A 95 -2.64 0.40 -1.47
C VAL A 95 -2.76 -0.74 -0.45
N SER A 96 -2.99 -0.41 0.82
CA SER A 96 -3.16 -1.41 1.89
C SER A 96 -4.36 -2.32 1.61
N HIS A 97 -5.47 -1.77 1.10
CA HIS A 97 -6.65 -2.54 0.70
C HIS A 97 -6.30 -3.58 -0.38
N VAL A 98 -5.63 -3.16 -1.46
CA VAL A 98 -5.24 -4.07 -2.55
C VAL A 98 -4.26 -5.14 -2.05
N LEU A 99 -3.27 -4.77 -1.22
CA LEU A 99 -2.31 -5.73 -0.67
C LEU A 99 -2.97 -6.75 0.28
N ASN A 100 -3.92 -6.32 1.11
CA ASN A 100 -4.67 -7.22 1.99
C ASN A 100 -5.58 -8.17 1.20
N ALA A 101 -6.27 -7.68 0.17
CA ALA A 101 -7.05 -8.50 -0.73
C ALA A 101 -6.17 -9.56 -1.42
N LEU A 102 -5.02 -9.13 -1.94
CA LEU A 102 -4.05 -10.02 -2.56
C LEU A 102 -3.52 -11.09 -1.60
N ALA A 103 -3.21 -10.72 -0.36
CA ALA A 103 -2.78 -11.66 0.68
C ALA A 103 -3.85 -12.70 1.04
N SER A 104 -5.12 -12.36 0.89
CA SER A 104 -6.26 -13.28 1.08
C SER A 104 -6.63 -14.08 -0.19
N GLY A 105 -5.90 -13.89 -1.30
CA GLY A 105 -6.16 -14.56 -2.57
C GLY A 105 -7.23 -13.88 -3.45
N ASP A 106 -7.71 -12.72 -3.06
CA ASP A 106 -8.63 -11.93 -3.88
C ASP A 106 -7.86 -11.15 -4.95
N LEU A 107 -7.96 -11.59 -6.19
CA LEU A 107 -7.35 -10.98 -7.37
C LEU A 107 -8.30 -10.01 -8.10
N THR A 108 -9.44 -9.65 -7.48
CA THR A 108 -10.42 -8.73 -8.07
C THR A 108 -10.24 -7.30 -7.60
N ALA A 109 -9.64 -7.10 -6.42
CA ALA A 109 -9.42 -5.79 -5.84
C ALA A 109 -8.55 -4.91 -6.74
N ARG A 110 -8.91 -3.64 -6.81
CA ARG A 110 -8.18 -2.62 -7.59
C ARG A 110 -8.05 -1.35 -6.76
N MET A 111 -6.98 -0.62 -7.02
CA MET A 111 -6.83 0.73 -6.52
C MET A 111 -7.61 1.67 -7.44
N GLU A 112 -8.67 2.32 -6.91
CA GLU A 112 -9.57 3.19 -7.65
C GLU A 112 -9.46 4.63 -7.15
N GLY A 113 -9.62 5.60 -8.05
CA GLY A 113 -9.61 7.03 -7.74
C GLY A 113 -8.82 7.85 -8.74
N ASP A 114 -9.02 9.16 -8.66
CA ASP A 114 -8.29 10.15 -9.47
C ASP A 114 -7.01 10.59 -8.72
N PHE A 115 -5.95 9.80 -8.90
CA PHE A 115 -4.66 10.08 -8.30
C PHE A 115 -3.75 10.85 -9.26
N GLN A 116 -2.86 11.68 -8.71
CA GLN A 116 -1.91 12.47 -9.48
C GLN A 116 -0.46 12.08 -9.14
N GLY A 117 0.45 12.34 -10.07
CA GLY A 117 1.88 12.19 -9.84
C GLY A 117 2.31 10.78 -9.41
N VAL A 118 2.94 10.69 -8.26
CA VAL A 118 3.47 9.43 -7.71
C VAL A 118 2.35 8.45 -7.35
N PHE A 119 1.22 8.94 -6.85
CA PHE A 119 0.08 8.10 -6.47
C PHE A 119 -0.65 7.50 -7.67
N ALA A 120 -0.69 8.22 -8.80
CA ALA A 120 -1.22 7.66 -10.06
C ALA A 120 -0.34 6.49 -10.52
N ARG A 121 0.99 6.63 -10.46
CA ARG A 121 1.90 5.51 -10.78
C ARG A 121 1.70 4.33 -9.84
N MET A 122 1.59 4.56 -8.53
CA MET A 122 1.33 3.49 -7.55
C MET A 122 0.04 2.73 -7.86
N ARG A 123 -1.04 3.44 -8.22
CA ARG A 123 -2.31 2.84 -8.67
C ARG A 123 -2.08 1.95 -9.89
N ASP A 124 -1.41 2.48 -10.90
CA ASP A 124 -1.19 1.77 -12.16
C ASP A 124 -0.31 0.54 -11.96
N ASP A 125 0.77 0.65 -11.19
CA ASP A 125 1.68 -0.45 -10.86
C ASP A 125 0.98 -1.54 -10.01
N ALA A 126 0.19 -1.15 -9.01
CA ALA A 126 -0.58 -2.07 -8.19
C ALA A 126 -1.60 -2.84 -9.04
N ASN A 127 -2.36 -2.13 -9.87
CA ASN A 127 -3.37 -2.72 -10.74
C ASN A 127 -2.74 -3.62 -11.82
N ALA A 128 -1.59 -3.25 -12.37
CA ALA A 128 -0.84 -4.08 -13.31
C ALA A 128 -0.34 -5.36 -12.64
N THR A 129 0.13 -5.29 -11.41
CA THR A 129 0.58 -6.44 -10.62
C THR A 129 -0.57 -7.43 -10.40
N VAL A 130 -1.74 -6.96 -9.98
CA VAL A 130 -2.92 -7.81 -9.79
C VAL A 130 -3.37 -8.44 -11.11
N ALA A 131 -3.37 -7.68 -12.21
CA ALA A 131 -3.71 -8.21 -13.54
C ALA A 131 -2.73 -9.32 -13.97
N GLN A 132 -1.43 -9.14 -13.75
CA GLN A 132 -0.41 -10.14 -14.05
C GLN A 132 -0.60 -11.42 -13.23
N LEU A 133 -0.87 -11.30 -11.94
CA LEU A 133 -1.15 -12.45 -11.08
C LEU A 133 -2.43 -13.20 -11.52
N THR A 134 -3.48 -12.47 -11.86
CA THR A 134 -4.72 -13.05 -12.41
C THR A 134 -4.43 -13.88 -13.68
N ALA A 135 -3.62 -13.34 -14.58
CA ALA A 135 -3.25 -14.06 -15.80
C ALA A 135 -2.39 -15.31 -15.52
N ILE A 136 -1.51 -15.27 -14.52
CA ILE A 136 -0.71 -16.42 -14.10
C ILE A 136 -1.62 -17.51 -13.53
N VAL A 137 -2.54 -17.16 -12.62
CA VAL A 137 -3.49 -18.12 -12.02
C VAL A 137 -4.37 -18.76 -13.09
N ALA A 138 -4.89 -17.98 -14.03
CA ALA A 138 -5.69 -18.50 -15.14
C ALA A 138 -4.90 -19.52 -16.01
N ARG A 139 -3.61 -19.25 -16.28
CA ARG A 139 -2.75 -20.20 -17.00
C ARG A 139 -2.49 -21.49 -16.20
N ILE A 140 -2.27 -21.36 -14.89
CA ILE A 140 -2.11 -22.54 -14.01
C ILE A 140 -3.39 -23.39 -14.00
N GLN A 141 -4.56 -22.77 -13.89
CA GLN A 141 -5.85 -23.47 -13.93
C GLN A 141 -6.05 -24.19 -15.28
N GLY A 142 -5.75 -23.53 -16.39
CA GLY A 142 -5.81 -24.14 -17.73
C GLY A 142 -4.86 -25.35 -17.88
N ALA A 143 -3.61 -25.19 -17.41
CA ALA A 143 -2.64 -26.30 -17.42
C ALA A 143 -3.09 -27.47 -16.53
N SER A 144 -3.63 -27.20 -15.35
CA SER A 144 -4.16 -28.23 -14.44
C SER A 144 -5.34 -28.99 -15.04
N ALA A 145 -6.24 -28.28 -15.74
CA ALA A 145 -7.36 -28.91 -16.44
C ALA A 145 -6.86 -29.83 -17.58
N ALA A 146 -5.87 -29.37 -18.37
CA ALA A 146 -5.27 -30.19 -19.42
C ALA A 146 -4.58 -31.45 -18.88
N ILE A 147 -3.84 -31.33 -17.75
CA ILE A 147 -3.24 -32.49 -17.08
C ILE A 147 -4.32 -33.47 -16.60
N GLY A 148 -5.43 -32.96 -16.01
CA GLY A 148 -6.55 -33.79 -15.60
C GLY A 148 -7.16 -34.58 -16.76
N THR A 149 -7.36 -33.93 -17.92
CA THR A 149 -7.87 -34.60 -19.16
C THR A 149 -6.89 -35.69 -19.63
N ALA A 150 -5.61 -35.35 -19.77
CA ALA A 150 -4.58 -36.30 -20.17
C ALA A 150 -4.46 -37.49 -19.21
N SER A 151 -4.56 -37.27 -17.91
CA SER A 151 -4.55 -38.35 -16.91
C SER A 151 -5.73 -39.31 -17.07
N THR A 152 -6.92 -38.78 -17.38
CA THR A 152 -8.11 -39.61 -17.64
C THR A 152 -7.94 -40.44 -18.91
N GLU A 153 -7.37 -39.85 -19.98
CA GLU A 153 -7.07 -40.56 -21.25
C GLU A 153 -6.04 -41.67 -21.03
N ILE A 154 -4.98 -41.41 -20.23
CA ILE A 154 -3.98 -42.42 -19.88
C ILE A 154 -4.61 -43.57 -19.08
N ALA A 155 -5.49 -43.28 -18.10
CA ALA A 155 -6.18 -44.29 -17.32
C ALA A 155 -7.05 -45.19 -18.26
N SER A 156 -7.83 -44.59 -19.14
CA SER A 156 -8.66 -45.32 -20.10
C SER A 156 -7.80 -46.15 -21.08
N GLY A 157 -6.66 -45.60 -21.56
CA GLY A 157 -5.73 -46.32 -22.39
C GLY A 157 -5.06 -47.53 -21.70
N ASN A 158 -4.75 -47.40 -20.40
CA ASN A 158 -4.23 -48.48 -19.57
C ASN A 158 -5.27 -49.58 -19.36
N ASP A 159 -6.54 -49.28 -19.16
CA ASP A 159 -7.62 -50.25 -19.05
C ASP A 159 -7.81 -51.02 -20.36
N ASP A 160 -7.73 -50.36 -21.52
CA ASP A 160 -7.77 -51.03 -22.84
C ASP A 160 -6.57 -51.94 -23.03
N LEU A 161 -5.36 -51.46 -22.68
CA LEU A 161 -4.14 -52.25 -22.79
C LEU A 161 -4.18 -53.48 -21.88
N SER A 162 -4.72 -53.36 -20.65
CA SER A 162 -4.90 -54.51 -19.72
C SER A 162 -5.81 -55.56 -20.35
N ARG A 163 -6.99 -55.19 -20.86
CA ARG A 163 -7.91 -56.09 -21.53
C ARG A 163 -7.28 -56.77 -22.73
N ARG A 164 -6.56 -56.04 -23.57
CA ARG A 164 -5.84 -56.63 -24.73
C ARG A 164 -4.75 -57.56 -24.30
N THR A 165 -4.01 -57.29 -23.22
CA THR A 165 -2.99 -58.16 -22.66
C THR A 165 -3.58 -59.48 -22.14
N GLU A 166 -4.73 -59.42 -21.41
CA GLU A 166 -5.48 -60.60 -20.97
C GLU A 166 -5.96 -61.44 -22.15
N GLN A 167 -6.52 -60.82 -23.19
CA GLN A 167 -6.93 -61.49 -24.42
C GLN A 167 -5.75 -62.16 -25.11
N GLN A 168 -4.62 -61.48 -25.18
CA GLN A 168 -3.42 -62.03 -25.81
C GLN A 168 -2.86 -63.23 -25.03
N ALA A 169 -2.88 -63.16 -23.70
CA ALA A 169 -2.51 -64.27 -22.82
C ALA A 169 -3.38 -65.49 -23.09
N ALA A 170 -4.72 -65.33 -23.12
CA ALA A 170 -5.65 -66.39 -23.46
C ALA A 170 -5.42 -67.03 -24.85
N ASN A 171 -5.17 -66.21 -25.88
CA ASN A 171 -4.84 -66.67 -27.23
C ASN A 171 -3.49 -67.44 -27.27
N LEU A 172 -2.52 -67.02 -26.46
CA LEU A 172 -1.23 -67.76 -26.32
C LEU A 172 -1.41 -69.11 -25.63
N GLU A 173 -2.25 -69.21 -24.60
CA GLU A 173 -2.60 -70.49 -23.92
C GLU A 173 -3.30 -71.46 -24.92
N GLU A 174 -4.27 -70.96 -25.71
CA GLU A 174 -4.95 -71.75 -26.75
C GLU A 174 -3.96 -72.22 -27.84
N THR A 175 -3.05 -71.33 -28.26
CA THR A 175 -2.00 -71.69 -29.25
C THR A 175 -1.04 -72.74 -28.69
N ALA A 176 -0.64 -72.63 -27.43
CA ALA A 176 0.22 -73.65 -26.76
C ALA A 176 -0.46 -75.02 -26.66
N ALA A 177 -1.74 -75.04 -26.26
CA ALA A 177 -2.53 -76.27 -26.21
C ALA A 177 -2.64 -76.94 -27.59
N SER A 178 -2.90 -76.14 -28.64
CA SER A 178 -2.96 -76.64 -30.06
C SER A 178 -1.60 -77.20 -30.53
N MET A 179 -0.50 -76.58 -30.13
CA MET A 179 0.88 -77.07 -30.43
C MET A 179 1.21 -78.38 -29.72
N GLU A 180 0.74 -78.52 -28.45
CA GLU A 180 0.87 -79.77 -27.70
C GLU A 180 0.10 -80.90 -28.38
N GLU A 181 -1.15 -80.63 -28.80
CA GLU A 181 -1.99 -81.60 -29.55
C GLU A 181 -1.36 -82.03 -30.88
N LEU A 182 -0.87 -81.06 -31.64
CA LEU A 182 -0.15 -81.38 -32.90
C LEU A 182 1.13 -82.19 -32.64
N THR A 183 1.86 -81.92 -31.56
CA THR A 183 3.09 -82.67 -31.25
C THR A 183 2.75 -84.13 -30.84
N SER A 184 1.61 -84.36 -30.22
CA SER A 184 1.15 -85.65 -29.80
C SER A 184 0.68 -86.47 -30.99
N THR A 185 0.09 -85.86 -32.07
CA THR A 185 -0.40 -86.50 -33.29
C THR A 185 0.69 -86.89 -34.29
N VAL A 186 1.85 -86.24 -34.21
CA VAL A 186 3.04 -86.48 -35.11
C VAL A 186 3.96 -87.56 -34.56
N ARG A 187 3.71 -88.00 -33.35
CA ARG A 187 4.42 -89.16 -32.73
C ARG A 187 3.72 -90.45 -32.98
#